data_7b17dd34a502e22deb3f88ee9c766c59
#
_entry.id   7b17dd34a502e22deb3f88ee9c766c59
#
_cell.length_a   1.000
_cell.length_b   1.000
_cell.length_c   1.000
_cell.angle_alpha   90.00
_cell.angle_beta   90.00
_cell.angle_gamma   90.00
#
_symmetry.space_group_name_H-M   'P 1'
#
loop_
_entity.id
_entity.type
_entity.pdbx_description
1 polymer ?
#
loop_
_entity_poly.entity_id
_entity_poly.type
_entity_poly.pdbx_seq_one_letter_code
_entity_poly.pdbx_strand_id
1 'polypeptide(L)'
;MDKDTIKVEKWFGKSKQIAAVRTVCSHIENMFKGVTKVKYQQIKSAPVSINSSFQGYLYKMRAVYAHFPISCAISEGGSLIEVRNFLGEKYIRRVRMHGGVTVENSKGQKDELIVSGNSIEAVSQSAALIQQSTTVKNKDIRKFLDGMYVSERKNIVEDEV
;
A
#
# COMPACT_ATOMS: atom_id res chain seq x y z
N MET A 1 29.05 20.53 -13.17
CA MET A 1 27.90 19.73 -12.77
C MET A 1 26.69 20.30 -13.48
N ASP A 2 26.03 19.50 -14.27
CA ASP A 2 24.81 19.92 -14.94
C ASP A 2 23.72 20.20 -13.90
N LYS A 3 22.91 21.25 -14.15
CA LYS A 3 21.92 21.73 -13.18
C LYS A 3 20.83 20.71 -12.82
N ASP A 4 20.73 19.64 -13.62
CA ASP A 4 19.66 18.63 -13.51
C ASP A 4 20.14 17.27 -12.95
N THR A 5 21.39 17.22 -12.41
CA THR A 5 21.96 15.98 -11.90
C THR A 5 22.11 16.03 -10.37
N ILE A 6 21.50 15.07 -9.67
CA ILE A 6 21.68 14.88 -8.22
C ILE A 6 22.67 13.75 -8.00
N LYS A 7 23.79 14.03 -7.33
CA LYS A 7 24.82 13.08 -6.97
C LYS A 7 24.76 12.79 -5.47
N VAL A 8 24.60 11.51 -5.10
CA VAL A 8 24.60 11.06 -3.71
C VAL A 8 25.88 10.31 -3.43
N GLU A 9 26.69 10.79 -2.49
CA GLU A 9 28.00 10.22 -2.16
C GLU A 9 28.14 9.91 -0.68
N LYS A 10 28.84 8.83 -0.36
CA LYS A 10 29.26 8.50 1.00
C LYS A 10 30.76 8.19 0.99
N TRP A 11 31.54 9.07 1.58
CA TRP A 11 32.99 8.94 1.68
C TRP A 11 33.37 7.96 2.80
N PHE A 12 34.34 7.08 2.53
CA PHE A 12 34.89 6.11 3.51
C PHE A 12 33.84 5.26 4.26
N GLY A 13 32.72 4.97 3.61
CA GLY A 13 31.63 4.19 4.21
C GLY A 13 31.97 2.71 4.33
N LYS A 14 31.53 2.08 5.42
CA LYS A 14 31.51 0.62 5.56
C LYS A 14 30.47 0.04 4.57
N SER A 15 30.60 -1.24 4.22
CA SER A 15 29.73 -1.94 3.24
C SER A 15 28.21 -1.68 3.46
N LYS A 16 27.73 -1.75 4.71
CA LYS A 16 26.32 -1.46 5.04
C LYS A 16 25.92 0.00 4.79
N GLN A 17 26.85 0.94 4.98
CA GLN A 17 26.59 2.37 4.76
C GLN A 17 26.57 2.70 3.26
N ILE A 18 27.41 2.04 2.46
CA ILE A 18 27.42 2.18 1.01
C ILE A 18 26.11 1.63 0.41
N ALA A 19 25.62 0.50 0.94
CA ALA A 19 24.33 -0.05 0.53
C ALA A 19 23.15 0.93 0.76
N ALA A 20 23.21 1.73 1.83
CA ALA A 20 22.17 2.73 2.10
C ALA A 20 22.11 3.86 1.05
N VAL A 21 23.19 4.14 0.32
CA VAL A 21 23.20 5.14 -0.78
C VAL A 21 22.17 4.78 -1.85
N ARG A 22 22.08 3.50 -2.23
CA ARG A 22 21.08 3.06 -3.22
C ARG A 22 19.65 3.25 -2.71
N THR A 23 19.40 3.02 -1.44
CA THR A 23 18.08 3.26 -0.83
C THR A 23 17.69 4.74 -0.91
N VAL A 24 18.63 5.63 -0.59
CA VAL A 24 18.41 7.09 -0.70
C VAL A 24 18.11 7.49 -2.15
N CYS A 25 18.85 6.96 -3.12
CA CYS A 25 18.57 7.20 -4.54
C CYS A 25 17.16 6.76 -4.94
N SER A 26 16.72 5.58 -4.49
CA SER A 26 15.37 5.08 -4.76
C SER A 26 14.28 5.96 -4.14
N HIS A 27 14.51 6.50 -2.95
CA HIS A 27 13.58 7.46 -2.33
C HIS A 27 13.48 8.76 -3.14
N ILE A 28 14.61 9.28 -3.61
CA ILE A 28 14.65 10.48 -4.45
C ILE A 28 13.92 10.22 -5.79
N GLU A 29 14.17 9.08 -6.43
CA GLU A 29 13.44 8.67 -7.65
C GLU A 29 11.93 8.58 -7.42
N ASN A 30 11.50 8.02 -6.29
CA ASN A 30 10.09 7.94 -5.94
C ASN A 30 9.46 9.32 -5.72
N MET A 31 10.20 10.27 -5.13
CA MET A 31 9.75 11.66 -5.01
C MET A 31 9.57 12.31 -6.39
N PHE A 32 10.53 12.12 -7.30
CA PHE A 32 10.41 12.62 -8.68
C PHE A 32 9.21 12.02 -9.40
N LYS A 33 9.02 10.70 -9.31
CA LYS A 33 7.86 10.04 -9.91
C LYS A 33 6.54 10.56 -9.34
N GLY A 34 6.48 10.79 -8.03
CA GLY A 34 5.30 11.34 -7.36
C GLY A 34 4.93 12.74 -7.86
N VAL A 35 5.91 13.63 -8.01
CA VAL A 35 5.68 15.01 -8.46
C VAL A 35 5.39 15.09 -9.96
N THR A 36 6.10 14.34 -10.78
CA THR A 36 5.94 14.41 -12.24
C THR A 36 4.62 13.81 -12.70
N LYS A 37 4.23 12.66 -12.14
CA LYS A 37 2.96 12.00 -12.51
C LYS A 37 1.73 12.81 -12.09
N VAL A 38 1.77 13.46 -10.92
CA VAL A 38 0.69 14.34 -10.46
C VAL A 38 0.53 15.57 -11.37
N LYS A 39 1.62 16.16 -11.83
CA LYS A 39 1.60 17.36 -12.69
C LYS A 39 0.91 17.10 -14.03
N TYR A 40 1.02 15.91 -14.59
CA TYR A 40 0.39 15.54 -15.87
C TYR A 40 -1.14 15.43 -15.79
N GLN A 41 -1.71 15.07 -14.66
CA GLN A 41 -3.16 14.98 -14.47
C GLN A 41 -3.82 16.33 -14.21
N GLN A 42 -3.13 17.26 -13.54
CA GLN A 42 -3.66 18.62 -13.30
C GLN A 42 -3.87 19.40 -14.61
N ILE A 43 -3.17 19.05 -15.69
CA ILE A 43 -3.31 19.70 -16.98
C ILE A 43 -4.51 19.16 -17.78
N LYS A 44 -4.95 17.91 -17.52
CA LYS A 44 -6.04 17.25 -18.27
C LYS A 44 -7.41 17.34 -17.58
N SER A 45 -7.51 17.68 -16.33
CA SER A 45 -8.78 17.78 -15.59
C SER A 45 -8.99 19.18 -15.02
N ALA A 46 -10.22 19.71 -15.18
CA ALA A 46 -10.67 20.99 -14.63
C ALA A 46 -10.44 21.09 -13.10
N PRO A 47 -10.51 22.29 -12.50
CA PRO A 47 -9.94 22.60 -11.19
C PRO A 47 -10.56 21.75 -10.08
N VAL A 48 -9.85 20.70 -9.68
CA VAL A 48 -10.14 19.92 -8.48
C VAL A 48 -9.29 20.50 -7.35
N SER A 49 -9.89 20.66 -6.20
CA SER A 49 -9.29 21.29 -5.01
C SER A 49 -7.87 20.73 -4.71
N ILE A 50 -6.99 21.60 -4.30
CA ILE A 50 -5.55 21.37 -4.05
C ILE A 50 -5.27 20.17 -3.12
N ASN A 51 -6.23 19.73 -2.33
CA ASN A 51 -6.09 18.62 -1.38
C ASN A 51 -6.20 17.21 -1.99
N SER A 52 -6.66 17.07 -3.25
CA SER A 52 -6.78 15.77 -3.93
C SER A 52 -5.61 15.43 -4.87
N SER A 53 -4.61 16.31 -4.98
CA SER A 53 -3.54 16.24 -5.98
C SER A 53 -2.41 15.27 -5.67
N PHE A 54 -2.40 14.62 -4.52
CA PHE A 54 -1.35 13.69 -4.09
C PHE A 54 -1.86 12.25 -3.94
N GLN A 55 -2.67 11.78 -4.85
CA GLN A 55 -3.05 10.37 -4.87
C GLN A 55 -1.97 9.56 -5.59
N GLY A 56 -1.09 8.90 -4.81
CA GLY A 56 0.10 8.30 -5.36
C GLY A 56 0.03 6.80 -5.57
N TYR A 57 -0.39 6.02 -4.58
CA TYR A 57 -0.16 4.58 -4.54
C TYR A 57 -1.42 3.81 -4.19
N LEU A 58 -1.62 2.69 -4.89
CA LEU A 58 -2.75 1.80 -4.73
C LEU A 58 -2.27 0.36 -4.61
N TYR A 59 -2.64 -0.30 -3.51
CA TYR A 59 -2.40 -1.72 -3.31
C TYR A 59 -3.75 -2.45 -3.28
N LYS A 60 -3.89 -3.45 -4.14
CA LYS A 60 -5.03 -4.35 -4.10
C LYS A 60 -4.68 -5.55 -3.24
N MET A 61 -5.56 -5.87 -2.32
CA MET A 61 -5.44 -7.03 -1.46
C MET A 61 -6.61 -7.96 -1.68
N ARG A 62 -6.35 -9.25 -1.67
CA ARG A 62 -7.38 -10.27 -1.85
C ARG A 62 -7.46 -11.18 -0.63
N ALA A 63 -8.69 -11.46 -0.21
CA ALA A 63 -8.96 -12.48 0.78
C ALA A 63 -8.87 -13.86 0.13
N VAL A 64 -8.03 -14.72 0.69
CA VAL A 64 -7.88 -16.12 0.30
C VAL A 64 -8.37 -16.99 1.45
N TYR A 65 -9.28 -17.89 1.18
CA TYR A 65 -9.83 -18.84 2.16
C TYR A 65 -10.23 -20.14 1.50
N ALA A 66 -10.13 -21.23 2.23
CA ALA A 66 -10.53 -22.55 1.75
C ALA A 66 -12.01 -22.86 2.09
N HIS A 67 -12.41 -22.64 3.35
CA HIS A 67 -13.75 -22.99 3.84
C HIS A 67 -14.46 -21.79 4.49
N PHE A 68 -13.81 -21.10 5.40
CA PHE A 68 -14.40 -19.98 6.14
C PHE A 68 -14.24 -18.66 5.37
N PRO A 69 -15.34 -18.09 4.82
CA PRO A 69 -15.23 -16.82 4.09
C PRO A 69 -14.81 -15.69 5.02
N ILE A 70 -13.73 -15.00 4.65
CA ILE A 70 -13.22 -13.85 5.40
C ILE A 70 -14.13 -12.67 5.08
N SER A 71 -14.70 -12.05 6.12
CA SER A 71 -15.51 -10.85 5.98
C SER A 71 -14.72 -9.63 6.46
N CYS A 72 -14.61 -8.61 5.59
CA CYS A 72 -13.96 -7.35 5.91
C CYS A 72 -15.00 -6.25 6.01
N ALA A 73 -15.10 -5.60 7.17
CA ALA A 73 -15.90 -4.41 7.38
C ALA A 73 -14.99 -3.19 7.51
N ILE A 74 -15.31 -2.14 6.78
CA ILE A 74 -14.56 -0.87 6.79
C ILE A 74 -15.37 0.13 7.58
N SER A 75 -14.73 0.83 8.49
CA SER A 75 -15.32 1.85 9.34
C SER A 75 -14.44 3.10 9.43
N GLU A 76 -14.92 4.12 10.12
CA GLU A 76 -14.24 5.40 10.30
C GLU A 76 -13.75 6.04 8.98
N GLY A 77 -14.60 5.99 7.91
CA GLY A 77 -14.25 6.60 6.63
C GLY A 77 -13.04 5.96 5.93
N GLY A 78 -12.81 4.66 6.13
CA GLY A 78 -11.69 3.94 5.50
C GLY A 78 -10.41 3.87 6.35
N SER A 79 -10.40 4.41 7.57
CA SER A 79 -9.23 4.40 8.43
C SER A 79 -9.12 3.18 9.35
N LEU A 80 -10.22 2.44 9.52
CA LEU A 80 -10.27 1.22 10.31
C LEU A 80 -10.86 0.06 9.51
N ILE A 81 -10.16 -1.05 9.48
CA ILE A 81 -10.65 -2.33 8.93
C ILE A 81 -10.85 -3.34 10.05
N GLU A 82 -11.99 -4.03 10.00
CA GLU A 82 -12.31 -5.16 10.86
C GLU A 82 -12.35 -6.44 10.01
N VAL A 83 -11.50 -7.39 10.31
CA VAL A 83 -11.49 -8.71 9.70
C VAL A 83 -12.20 -9.68 10.61
N ARG A 84 -13.24 -10.33 10.10
CA ARG A 84 -14.12 -11.25 10.82
C ARG A 84 -14.11 -12.62 10.18
N ASN A 85 -14.42 -13.63 10.96
CA ASN A 85 -14.54 -15.04 10.53
C ASN A 85 -13.25 -15.63 9.92
N PHE A 86 -12.09 -15.14 10.33
CA PHE A 86 -10.81 -15.72 9.92
C PHE A 86 -10.67 -17.11 10.58
N LEU A 87 -10.58 -18.16 9.74
CA LEU A 87 -10.54 -19.57 10.18
C LEU A 87 -11.69 -19.96 11.16
N GLY A 88 -12.85 -19.33 11.05
CA GLY A 88 -13.99 -19.57 11.92
C GLY A 88 -13.85 -18.97 13.32
N GLU A 89 -12.87 -18.14 13.57
CA GLU A 89 -12.68 -17.46 14.85
C GLU A 89 -13.82 -16.46 15.12
N LYS A 90 -14.28 -16.41 16.37
CA LYS A 90 -15.25 -15.40 16.83
C LYS A 90 -14.60 -14.04 17.12
N TYR A 91 -13.29 -14.01 17.23
CA TYR A 91 -12.52 -12.81 17.48
C TYR A 91 -12.48 -11.90 16.27
N ILE A 92 -12.70 -10.59 16.49
CA ILE A 92 -12.63 -9.55 15.43
C ILE A 92 -11.25 -8.93 15.47
N ARG A 93 -10.55 -9.02 14.34
CA ARG A 93 -9.21 -8.43 14.18
C ARG A 93 -9.35 -7.02 13.62
N ARG A 94 -8.99 -6.03 14.42
CA ARG A 94 -9.06 -4.61 14.06
C ARG A 94 -7.70 -4.10 13.70
N VAL A 95 -7.60 -3.45 12.53
CA VAL A 95 -6.37 -2.83 12.05
C VAL A 95 -6.67 -1.38 11.70
N ARG A 96 -5.95 -0.47 12.34
CA ARG A 96 -6.01 0.96 12.03
C ARG A 96 -4.97 1.29 10.98
N MET A 97 -5.37 2.03 9.97
CA MET A 97 -4.49 2.48 8.90
C MET A 97 -3.59 3.61 9.37
N HIS A 98 -2.45 3.77 8.71
CA HIS A 98 -1.58 4.92 8.90
C HIS A 98 -2.25 6.22 8.40
N GLY A 99 -1.83 7.36 8.94
CA GLY A 99 -2.36 8.66 8.53
C GLY A 99 -2.23 8.90 7.03
N GLY A 100 -3.32 9.33 6.39
CA GLY A 100 -3.37 9.58 4.95
C GLY A 100 -3.56 8.33 4.08
N VAL A 101 -3.87 7.18 4.68
CA VAL A 101 -4.23 5.95 3.96
C VAL A 101 -5.70 5.64 4.17
N THR A 102 -6.39 5.32 3.09
CA THR A 102 -7.79 4.89 3.08
C THR A 102 -7.92 3.49 2.51
N VAL A 103 -8.88 2.73 3.04
CA VAL A 103 -9.22 1.40 2.55
C VAL A 103 -10.65 1.42 2.04
N GLU A 104 -10.88 0.81 0.89
CA GLU A 104 -12.20 0.66 0.28
C GLU A 104 -12.39 -0.78 -0.21
N ASN A 105 -13.66 -1.22 -0.26
CA ASN A 105 -14.00 -2.48 -0.93
C ASN A 105 -13.98 -2.26 -2.45
N SER A 106 -13.37 -3.18 -3.18
CA SER A 106 -13.40 -3.14 -4.63
C SER A 106 -14.83 -3.32 -5.15
N LYS A 107 -15.21 -2.49 -6.12
CA LYS A 107 -16.50 -2.63 -6.81
C LYS A 107 -16.47 -3.71 -7.91
N GLY A 108 -15.27 -4.07 -8.39
CA GLY A 108 -15.08 -4.98 -9.51
C GLY A 108 -14.98 -6.44 -9.11
N GLN A 109 -14.42 -6.74 -7.96
CA GLN A 109 -14.22 -8.12 -7.52
C GLN A 109 -14.67 -8.29 -6.07
N LYS A 110 -15.35 -9.40 -5.81
CA LYS A 110 -15.70 -9.83 -4.45
C LYS A 110 -14.42 -10.18 -3.68
N ASP A 111 -14.42 -9.88 -2.39
CA ASP A 111 -13.33 -10.21 -1.47
C ASP A 111 -11.99 -9.51 -1.81
N GLU A 112 -12.04 -8.39 -2.52
CA GLU A 112 -10.90 -7.54 -2.82
C GLU A 112 -11.00 -6.20 -2.09
N LEU A 113 -9.89 -5.80 -1.47
CA LEU A 113 -9.73 -4.50 -0.83
C LEU A 113 -8.75 -3.65 -1.61
N ILE A 114 -9.03 -2.37 -1.66
CA ILE A 114 -8.16 -1.35 -2.26
C ILE A 114 -7.64 -0.47 -1.13
N VAL A 115 -6.31 -0.46 -0.95
CA VAL A 115 -5.61 0.39 0.01
C VAL A 115 -4.92 1.49 -0.78
N SER A 116 -5.30 2.74 -0.54
CA SER A 116 -4.80 3.89 -1.29
C SER A 116 -4.28 5.00 -0.37
N GLY A 117 -3.29 5.76 -0.86
CA GLY A 117 -2.72 6.87 -0.11
C GLY A 117 -1.57 7.56 -0.83
N ASN A 118 -1.14 8.68 -0.28
CA ASN A 118 -0.12 9.55 -0.89
C ASN A 118 1.31 9.06 -0.67
N SER A 119 1.57 8.32 0.43
CA SER A 119 2.88 7.83 0.78
C SER A 119 2.98 6.34 0.53
N ILE A 120 3.95 5.92 -0.29
CA ILE A 120 4.22 4.49 -0.55
C ILE A 120 4.52 3.73 0.74
N GLU A 121 5.24 4.37 1.67
CA GLU A 121 5.61 3.78 2.95
C GLU A 121 4.37 3.52 3.80
N ALA A 122 3.50 4.53 3.96
CA ALA A 122 2.27 4.41 4.74
C ALA A 122 1.30 3.38 4.14
N VAL A 123 1.13 3.35 2.80
CA VAL A 123 0.28 2.40 2.10
C VAL A 123 0.82 0.98 2.22
N SER A 124 2.12 0.78 1.96
CA SER A 124 2.74 -0.55 2.06
C SER A 124 2.74 -1.09 3.47
N GLN A 125 2.97 -0.24 4.47
CA GLN A 125 2.95 -0.62 5.88
C GLN A 125 1.52 -0.95 6.35
N SER A 126 0.52 -0.18 5.92
CA SER A 126 -0.90 -0.48 6.20
C SER A 126 -1.32 -1.81 5.58
N ALA A 127 -0.94 -2.08 4.33
CA ALA A 127 -1.20 -3.35 3.67
C ALA A 127 -0.49 -4.52 4.41
N ALA A 128 0.75 -4.33 4.84
CA ALA A 128 1.48 -5.32 5.63
C ALA A 128 0.80 -5.61 6.98
N LEU A 129 0.28 -4.59 7.67
CA LEU A 129 -0.46 -4.76 8.93
C LEU A 129 -1.73 -5.58 8.72
N ILE A 130 -2.49 -5.33 7.64
CA ILE A 130 -3.68 -6.13 7.29
C ILE A 130 -3.27 -7.59 7.05
N GLN A 131 -2.24 -7.84 6.26
CA GLN A 131 -1.73 -9.20 5.99
C GLN A 131 -1.26 -9.89 7.26
N GLN A 132 -0.48 -9.22 8.10
CA GLN A 132 0.02 -9.78 9.37
C GLN A 132 -1.09 -10.01 10.40
N SER A 133 -2.17 -9.21 10.36
CA SER A 133 -3.32 -9.42 11.23
C SER A 133 -4.00 -10.78 10.99
N THR A 134 -3.91 -11.32 9.78
CA THR A 134 -4.50 -12.60 9.35
C THR A 134 -3.48 -13.74 9.32
N THR A 135 -2.46 -13.70 10.14
CA THR A 135 -1.47 -14.78 10.26
C THR A 135 -2.05 -15.94 11.06
N VAL A 136 -1.87 -17.15 10.51
CA VAL A 136 -2.29 -18.41 11.16
C VAL A 136 -1.40 -18.69 12.36
N LYS A 137 -2.02 -19.04 13.49
CA LYS A 137 -1.32 -19.40 14.74
C LYS A 137 -1.56 -20.86 15.07
N ASN A 138 -0.54 -21.55 15.59
CA ASN A 138 -0.61 -22.95 16.08
C ASN A 138 -1.11 -23.97 15.04
N LYS A 139 -0.91 -23.70 13.76
CA LYS A 139 -1.25 -24.57 12.63
C LYS A 139 -0.11 -24.61 11.65
N ASP A 140 -0.06 -25.64 10.79
CA ASP A 140 0.91 -25.73 9.71
C ASP A 140 0.60 -24.68 8.63
N ILE A 141 1.47 -23.68 8.50
CA ILE A 141 1.34 -22.59 7.53
C ILE A 141 1.46 -23.07 6.07
N ARG A 142 1.98 -24.26 5.83
CA ARG A 142 2.07 -24.85 4.49
C ARG A 142 0.72 -25.39 4.00
N LYS A 143 -0.15 -25.76 4.95
CA LYS A 143 -1.47 -26.33 4.67
C LYS A 143 -2.59 -25.29 4.80
N PHE A 144 -2.51 -24.42 5.80
CA PHE A 144 -3.48 -23.35 6.04
C PHE A 144 -2.99 -22.06 5.36
N LEU A 145 -3.40 -21.86 4.11
CA LEU A 145 -3.02 -20.73 3.29
C LEU A 145 -4.00 -19.56 3.37
N ASP A 146 -4.94 -19.62 4.28
CA ASP A 146 -5.96 -18.60 4.47
C ASP A 146 -5.33 -17.29 4.95
N GLY A 147 -5.83 -16.17 4.45
CA GLY A 147 -5.34 -14.85 4.84
C GLY A 147 -5.67 -13.75 3.83
N MET A 148 -5.23 -12.56 4.17
CA MET A 148 -5.27 -11.40 3.28
C MET A 148 -3.89 -11.21 2.63
N TYR A 149 -3.85 -11.15 1.31
CA TYR A 149 -2.60 -11.04 0.55
C TYR A 149 -2.64 -9.88 -0.43
N VAL A 150 -1.50 -9.22 -0.61
CA VAL A 150 -1.34 -8.21 -1.65
C VAL A 150 -1.29 -8.90 -3.01
N SER A 151 -2.28 -8.63 -3.86
CA SER A 151 -2.38 -9.18 -5.22
C SER A 151 -1.72 -8.29 -6.26
N GLU A 152 -1.88 -6.98 -6.13
CA GLU A 152 -1.40 -6.02 -7.12
C GLU A 152 -0.90 -4.74 -6.44
N ARG A 153 0.14 -4.14 -7.00
CA ARG A 153 0.70 -2.85 -6.59
C ARG A 153 0.70 -1.96 -7.81
N LYS A 154 -0.08 -0.88 -7.76
CA LYS A 154 -0.17 0.10 -8.84
C LYS A 154 0.05 1.51 -8.31
N ASN A 155 0.41 2.39 -9.22
CA ASN A 155 0.18 3.82 -9.02
C ASN A 155 -1.27 4.09 -9.43
N ILE A 156 -1.93 5.08 -8.81
CA ILE A 156 -3.33 5.42 -9.14
C ILE A 156 -3.44 5.94 -10.58
N VAL A 157 -2.36 6.48 -11.12
CA VAL A 157 -2.22 6.88 -12.52
C VAL A 157 -1.63 5.72 -13.29
N GLU A 158 -2.43 5.06 -14.10
CA GLU A 158 -1.93 4.13 -15.11
C GLU A 158 -1.22 4.93 -16.19
N ASP A 159 0.01 4.52 -16.55
CA ASP A 159 0.68 5.05 -17.73
C ASP A 159 -0.12 4.55 -18.94
N GLU A 160 -0.92 5.41 -19.57
CA GLU A 160 -1.39 5.15 -20.93
C GLU A 160 -0.13 5.15 -21.84
N VAL A 161 0.27 3.96 -22.25
CA VAL A 161 1.32 3.70 -23.25
C VAL A 161 0.77 4.09 -24.62
#